data_aaad9cdeaf3b4aa759a1f78176a8fc33
#
_entry.id   aaad9cdeaf3b4aa759a1f78176a8fc33
#
_cell.length_a   1.000
_cell.length_b   1.000
_cell.length_c   1.000
_cell.angle_alpha   90.00
_cell.angle_beta   90.00
_cell.angle_gamma   90.00
#
_symmetry.space_group_name_H-M   'P 1'
#
loop_
_entity.id
_entity.type
_entity.pdbx_description
1 polymer ?
#
loop_
_entity_poly.entity_id
_entity_poly.type
_entity_poly.pdbx_seq_one_letter_code
_entity_poly.pdbx_strand_id
1 'polypeptide(L)'
;MQPGRILIYGDSNVWGDKGFGENGVPLRRYATEQQWPNILQQLLGDEYNIIQAGLCGRTAGEYVGHAPYLGGKIGYEIALREASPVSGVIIALGVNDAQNESASGEQIVADLQWYSAYTQAYAADSENGMASSGSVWYIAPAIAPVQCYAPLASKLHYINEKLRATHTTISNPLDDHDDYAPDGIHFSLQGHRRVAQAIYKAIKEGVAR
;
A
#
# COMPACT_ATOMS: atom_id res chain seq x y z
N MET A 1 -16.81 -22.57 5.44
CA MET A 1 -15.92 -21.67 6.20
C MET A 1 -16.21 -20.24 5.75
N GLN A 2 -16.17 -19.27 6.65
CA GLN A 2 -16.25 -17.87 6.21
C GLN A 2 -14.96 -17.48 5.47
N PRO A 3 -15.06 -16.66 4.41
CA PRO A 3 -13.86 -16.20 3.70
C PRO A 3 -12.92 -15.42 4.62
N GLY A 4 -11.61 -15.58 4.42
CA GLY A 4 -10.61 -14.76 5.09
C GLY A 4 -10.78 -13.29 4.68
N ARG A 5 -10.56 -12.34 5.60
CA ARG A 5 -10.65 -10.90 5.29
C ARG A 5 -9.24 -10.30 5.23
N ILE A 6 -8.93 -9.57 4.18
CA ILE A 6 -7.64 -8.87 4.02
C ILE A 6 -7.91 -7.38 3.90
N LEU A 7 -7.39 -6.61 4.85
CA LEU A 7 -7.40 -5.14 4.77
C LEU A 7 -6.23 -4.68 3.89
N ILE A 8 -6.53 -3.88 2.87
CA ILE A 8 -5.53 -3.18 2.06
C ILE A 8 -5.58 -1.70 2.43
N TYR A 9 -4.51 -1.21 3.05
CA TYR A 9 -4.39 0.17 3.49
C TYR A 9 -3.29 0.89 2.73
N GLY A 10 -3.64 2.01 2.07
CA GLY A 10 -2.67 2.72 1.23
C GLY A 10 -3.13 4.07 0.72
N ASP A 11 -2.41 4.56 -0.27
CA ASP A 11 -2.53 5.88 -0.86
C ASP A 11 -3.43 5.92 -2.12
N SER A 12 -3.15 6.87 -3.02
CA SER A 12 -3.87 7.07 -4.28
C SER A 12 -3.80 5.84 -5.21
N ASN A 13 -2.71 5.09 -5.19
CA ASN A 13 -2.57 3.87 -5.98
C ASN A 13 -3.48 2.73 -5.47
N VAL A 14 -3.76 2.70 -4.17
CA VAL A 14 -4.80 1.82 -3.61
C VAL A 14 -6.19 2.33 -3.95
N TRP A 15 -6.41 3.66 -3.83
CA TRP A 15 -7.69 4.29 -4.18
C TRP A 15 -8.03 4.14 -5.66
N GLY A 16 -7.03 4.01 -6.53
CA GLY A 16 -7.19 3.84 -7.98
C GLY A 16 -7.21 5.17 -8.74
N ASP A 17 -6.40 6.14 -8.30
CA ASP A 17 -6.20 7.40 -9.01
C ASP A 17 -5.53 7.17 -10.36
N LYS A 18 -5.99 7.90 -11.39
CA LYS A 18 -5.38 7.89 -12.74
C LYS A 18 -4.23 8.88 -12.87
N GLY A 19 -3.98 9.68 -11.82
CA GLY A 19 -2.96 10.72 -11.85
C GLY A 19 -3.34 11.91 -12.73
N PHE A 20 -2.33 12.50 -13.34
CA PHE A 20 -2.45 13.68 -14.19
C PHE A 20 -2.17 13.33 -15.65
N GLY A 21 -2.95 13.92 -16.55
CA GLY A 21 -2.67 13.86 -17.98
C GLY A 21 -1.43 14.68 -18.37
N GLU A 22 -0.98 14.55 -19.61
CA GLU A 22 0.21 15.25 -20.14
C GLU A 22 0.14 16.78 -19.99
N ASN A 23 -1.08 17.33 -19.95
CA ASN A 23 -1.33 18.77 -19.75
C ASN A 23 -1.46 19.17 -18.26
N GLY A 24 -1.15 18.29 -17.30
CA GLY A 24 -1.27 18.52 -15.87
C GLY A 24 -2.71 18.56 -15.33
N VAL A 25 -3.70 18.20 -16.16
CA VAL A 25 -5.09 18.11 -15.69
C VAL A 25 -5.29 16.81 -14.93
N PRO A 26 -5.89 16.85 -13.69
CA PRO A 26 -6.18 15.63 -12.94
C PRO A 26 -7.10 14.69 -13.71
N LEU A 27 -6.71 13.43 -13.82
CA LEU A 27 -7.52 12.37 -14.33
C LEU A 27 -8.41 11.81 -13.21
N ARG A 28 -9.51 11.15 -13.58
CA ARG A 28 -10.43 10.64 -12.58
C ARG A 28 -9.97 9.25 -12.08
N ARG A 29 -10.68 8.73 -11.09
CA ARG A 29 -10.52 7.38 -10.56
C ARG A 29 -10.80 6.32 -11.65
N TYR A 30 -10.05 5.22 -11.63
CA TYR A 30 -10.38 4.01 -12.41
C TYR A 30 -11.72 3.42 -11.98
N ALA A 31 -12.40 2.76 -12.90
CA ALA A 31 -13.56 1.94 -12.55
C ALA A 31 -13.15 0.87 -11.51
N THR A 32 -14.10 0.50 -10.65
CA THR A 32 -13.81 -0.38 -9.50
C THR A 32 -13.08 -1.65 -9.91
N GLU A 33 -13.53 -2.31 -10.96
CA GLU A 33 -12.96 -3.56 -11.49
C GLU A 33 -11.56 -3.41 -12.12
N GLN A 34 -11.11 -2.18 -12.34
CA GLN A 34 -9.80 -1.86 -12.89
C GLN A 34 -8.74 -1.56 -11.81
N GLN A 35 -9.17 -1.35 -10.56
CA GLN A 35 -8.29 -1.07 -9.44
C GLN A 35 -7.65 -2.36 -8.93
N TRP A 36 -6.36 -2.34 -8.64
CA TRP A 36 -5.62 -3.54 -8.25
C TRP A 36 -6.20 -4.30 -7.03
N PRO A 37 -6.80 -3.65 -5.99
CA PRO A 37 -7.41 -4.41 -4.91
C PRO A 37 -8.62 -5.24 -5.38
N ASN A 38 -9.39 -4.70 -6.31
CA ASN A 38 -10.57 -5.40 -6.86
C ASN A 38 -10.18 -6.45 -7.91
N ILE A 39 -9.09 -6.24 -8.66
CA ILE A 39 -8.50 -7.27 -9.51
C ILE A 39 -7.98 -8.43 -8.64
N LEU A 40 -7.34 -8.11 -7.52
CA LEU A 40 -6.88 -9.12 -6.55
C LEU A 40 -8.06 -9.92 -5.97
N GLN A 41 -9.17 -9.25 -5.63
CA GLN A 41 -10.40 -9.91 -5.20
C GLN A 41 -10.89 -10.92 -6.24
N GLN A 42 -10.89 -10.54 -7.52
CA GLN A 42 -11.31 -11.44 -8.60
C GLN A 42 -10.37 -12.66 -8.73
N LEU A 43 -9.07 -12.46 -8.58
CA LEU A 43 -8.07 -13.53 -8.64
C LEU A 43 -8.17 -14.50 -7.45
N LEU A 44 -8.48 -14.00 -6.26
CA LEU A 44 -8.63 -14.80 -5.03
C LEU A 44 -9.99 -15.49 -4.94
N GLY A 45 -11.01 -14.99 -5.67
CA GLY A 45 -12.37 -15.52 -5.62
C GLY A 45 -12.99 -15.40 -4.23
N ASP A 46 -13.81 -16.39 -3.87
CA ASP A 46 -14.57 -16.42 -2.61
C ASP A 46 -13.71 -16.89 -1.39
N GLU A 47 -12.44 -17.20 -1.59
CA GLU A 47 -11.55 -17.62 -0.51
C GLU A 47 -11.24 -16.46 0.43
N TYR A 48 -11.20 -15.24 -0.10
CA TYR A 48 -10.92 -14.02 0.65
C TYR A 48 -11.92 -12.90 0.30
N ASN A 49 -12.11 -12.01 1.27
CA ASN A 49 -12.83 -10.74 1.10
C ASN A 49 -11.82 -9.58 1.26
N ILE A 50 -11.58 -8.84 0.19
CA ILE A 50 -10.67 -7.70 0.17
C ILE A 50 -11.38 -6.44 0.62
N ILE A 51 -10.84 -5.78 1.64
CA ILE A 51 -11.31 -4.50 2.17
C ILE A 51 -10.34 -3.41 1.75
N GLN A 52 -10.77 -2.55 0.84
CA GLN A 52 -9.95 -1.49 0.27
C GLN A 52 -10.09 -0.19 1.08
N ALA A 53 -8.98 0.33 1.60
CA ALA A 53 -8.88 1.58 2.35
C ALA A 53 -7.79 2.49 1.77
N GLY A 54 -8.00 2.98 0.55
CA GLY A 54 -7.12 3.94 -0.15
C GLY A 54 -7.54 5.39 0.09
N LEU A 55 -6.57 6.31 0.22
CA LEU A 55 -6.80 7.76 0.29
C LEU A 55 -5.68 8.48 -0.47
N CYS A 56 -6.07 9.33 -1.44
CA CYS A 56 -5.09 10.11 -2.21
C CYS A 56 -4.25 11.01 -1.30
N GLY A 57 -2.93 11.02 -1.52
CA GLY A 57 -1.98 11.81 -0.71
C GLY A 57 -1.65 11.22 0.66
N ARG A 58 -2.19 10.05 1.03
CA ARG A 58 -1.89 9.45 2.34
C ARG A 58 -0.41 9.18 2.51
N THR A 59 0.11 9.57 3.67
CA THR A 59 1.46 9.28 4.16
C THR A 59 1.41 8.27 5.30
N ALA A 60 2.52 7.55 5.54
CA ALA A 60 2.63 6.65 6.69
C ALA A 60 2.72 7.43 8.02
N GLY A 61 3.44 8.56 8.01
CA GLY A 61 3.59 9.43 9.16
C GLY A 61 2.89 10.78 9.00
N GLU A 62 3.14 11.66 9.98
CA GLU A 62 2.74 13.07 9.94
C GLU A 62 3.97 13.93 9.71
N TYR A 63 3.94 14.79 8.67
CA TYR A 63 5.10 15.59 8.27
C TYR A 63 4.75 17.07 8.16
N VAL A 64 5.75 17.91 8.38
CA VAL A 64 5.60 19.36 8.22
C VAL A 64 5.16 19.69 6.78
N GLY A 65 4.17 20.55 6.66
CA GLY A 65 3.61 20.97 5.37
C GLY A 65 2.55 20.01 4.78
N HIS A 66 2.33 18.84 5.40
CA HIS A 66 1.26 17.93 5.01
C HIS A 66 -0.02 18.20 5.82
N ALA A 67 -1.16 18.03 5.19
CA ALA A 67 -2.43 18.15 5.90
C ALA A 67 -2.57 17.01 6.93
N PRO A 68 -2.88 17.29 8.21
CA PRO A 68 -2.90 16.26 9.27
C PRO A 68 -3.80 15.06 8.98
N TYR A 69 -4.91 15.27 8.27
CA TYR A 69 -5.84 14.18 7.91
C TYR A 69 -5.26 13.18 6.89
N LEU A 70 -4.13 13.52 6.25
CA LEU A 70 -3.42 12.62 5.34
C LEU A 70 -2.44 11.70 6.08
N GLY A 71 -2.09 12.00 7.34
CA GLY A 71 -1.32 11.10 8.19
C GLY A 71 -2.07 9.79 8.42
N GLY A 72 -1.44 8.67 8.08
CA GLY A 72 -2.15 7.40 7.95
C GLY A 72 -2.50 6.70 9.26
N LYS A 73 -1.85 7.04 10.39
CA LYS A 73 -1.95 6.24 11.62
C LYS A 73 -3.36 6.21 12.21
N ILE A 74 -3.98 7.37 12.41
CA ILE A 74 -5.36 7.47 12.95
C ILE A 74 -6.37 6.77 12.02
N GLY A 75 -6.25 7.02 10.71
CA GLY A 75 -7.11 6.37 9.73
C GLY A 75 -6.94 4.86 9.70
N TYR A 76 -5.72 4.37 9.97
CA TYR A 76 -5.44 2.94 10.05
C TYR A 76 -6.11 2.28 11.26
N GLU A 77 -6.03 2.89 12.44
CA GLU A 77 -6.70 2.38 13.64
C GLU A 77 -8.20 2.18 13.41
N ILE A 78 -8.84 3.16 12.77
CA ILE A 78 -10.25 3.08 12.41
C ILE A 78 -10.50 1.96 11.39
N ALA A 79 -9.71 1.94 10.30
CA ALA A 79 -9.87 0.96 9.23
C ALA A 79 -9.65 -0.49 9.72
N LEU A 80 -8.66 -0.72 10.58
CA LEU A 80 -8.39 -2.03 11.15
C LEU A 80 -9.55 -2.51 12.05
N ARG A 81 -10.08 -1.62 12.88
CA ARG A 81 -11.22 -1.91 13.75
C ARG A 81 -12.47 -2.27 12.96
N GLU A 82 -12.81 -1.48 11.93
CA GLU A 82 -13.98 -1.72 11.07
C GLU A 82 -13.82 -2.97 10.19
N ALA A 83 -12.57 -3.27 9.78
CA ALA A 83 -12.28 -4.45 8.98
C ALA A 83 -12.25 -5.73 9.81
N SER A 84 -11.98 -5.66 11.10
CA SER A 84 -11.80 -6.85 11.95
C SER A 84 -13.07 -7.71 12.08
N PRO A 85 -12.91 -9.04 12.24
CA PRO A 85 -11.65 -9.78 12.27
C PRO A 85 -11.02 -9.89 10.88
N VAL A 86 -9.70 -9.68 10.77
CA VAL A 86 -8.95 -9.83 9.52
C VAL A 86 -7.95 -10.98 9.61
N SER A 87 -7.71 -11.65 8.48
CA SER A 87 -6.70 -12.68 8.33
C SER A 87 -5.32 -12.12 7.99
N GLY A 88 -5.27 -10.87 7.53
CA GLY A 88 -4.04 -10.18 7.19
C GLY A 88 -4.27 -8.74 6.77
N VAL A 89 -3.17 -7.99 6.74
CA VAL A 89 -3.16 -6.58 6.34
C VAL A 89 -2.08 -6.36 5.28
N ILE A 90 -2.40 -5.60 4.25
CA ILE A 90 -1.43 -5.15 3.23
C ILE A 90 -1.27 -3.64 3.38
N ILE A 91 -0.04 -3.18 3.65
CA ILE A 91 0.33 -1.77 3.72
C ILE A 91 0.99 -1.37 2.40
N ALA A 92 0.41 -0.39 1.71
CA ALA A 92 0.89 0.16 0.44
C ALA A 92 1.05 1.69 0.57
N LEU A 93 2.08 2.11 1.29
CA LEU A 93 2.43 3.50 1.61
C LEU A 93 3.94 3.74 1.40
N GLY A 94 4.35 4.99 1.43
CA GLY A 94 5.75 5.40 1.41
C GLY A 94 6.14 6.30 0.23
N VAL A 95 5.39 6.29 -0.86
CA VAL A 95 5.68 7.15 -2.03
C VAL A 95 5.44 8.63 -1.71
N ASN A 96 4.30 8.96 -1.09
CA ASN A 96 4.00 10.33 -0.68
C ASN A 96 4.93 10.82 0.43
N ASP A 97 5.31 9.92 1.33
CA ASP A 97 6.29 10.18 2.38
C ASP A 97 7.64 10.57 1.77
N ALA A 98 8.10 9.79 0.80
CA ALA A 98 9.40 10.03 0.14
C ALA A 98 9.43 11.35 -0.64
N GLN A 99 8.29 11.83 -1.12
CA GLN A 99 8.15 13.13 -1.79
C GLN A 99 8.23 14.30 -0.81
N ASN A 100 8.01 14.07 0.48
CA ASN A 100 8.12 15.12 1.48
C ASN A 100 9.59 15.38 1.83
N GLU A 101 10.05 16.63 1.60
CA GLU A 101 11.43 17.03 1.83
C GLU A 101 11.81 16.98 3.33
N SER A 102 10.85 17.21 4.22
CA SER A 102 11.07 17.20 5.67
C SER A 102 11.18 15.79 6.26
N ALA A 103 10.78 14.75 5.52
CA ALA A 103 10.82 13.37 5.98
C ALA A 103 12.14 12.70 5.63
N SER A 104 12.88 12.22 6.62
CA SER A 104 14.05 11.37 6.38
C SER A 104 13.65 9.93 6.06
N GLY A 105 14.54 9.18 5.39
CA GLY A 105 14.30 7.77 5.12
C GLY A 105 14.10 6.95 6.40
N GLU A 106 14.88 7.26 7.45
CA GLU A 106 14.79 6.61 8.76
C GLU A 106 13.42 6.85 9.42
N GLN A 107 12.93 8.09 9.36
CA GLN A 107 11.62 8.43 9.92
C GLN A 107 10.51 7.71 9.16
N ILE A 108 10.57 7.68 7.82
CA ILE A 108 9.56 6.98 7.01
C ILE A 108 9.54 5.47 7.33
N VAL A 109 10.71 4.85 7.47
CA VAL A 109 10.82 3.44 7.87
C VAL A 109 10.21 3.21 9.25
N ALA A 110 10.51 4.06 10.24
CA ALA A 110 9.93 3.96 11.57
C ALA A 110 8.41 4.12 11.56
N ASP A 111 7.89 5.06 10.76
CA ASP A 111 6.45 5.27 10.59
C ASP A 111 5.78 4.06 9.92
N LEU A 112 6.41 3.45 8.91
CA LEU A 112 5.91 2.23 8.29
C LEU A 112 5.93 1.03 9.26
N GLN A 113 6.99 0.86 10.03
CA GLN A 113 7.10 -0.22 11.03
C GLN A 113 6.04 -0.13 12.12
N TRP A 114 5.56 1.07 12.43
CA TRP A 114 4.49 1.28 13.39
C TRP A 114 3.22 0.48 13.04
N TYR A 115 2.86 0.35 11.74
CA TYR A 115 1.67 -0.40 11.32
C TYR A 115 1.74 -1.87 11.70
N SER A 116 2.90 -2.49 11.54
CA SER A 116 3.11 -3.88 11.96
C SER A 116 3.02 -4.03 13.47
N ALA A 117 3.70 -3.16 14.21
CA ALA A 117 3.69 -3.17 15.67
C ALA A 117 2.27 -2.94 16.23
N TYR A 118 1.53 -1.98 15.69
CA TYR A 118 0.14 -1.71 16.07
C TYR A 118 -0.76 -2.90 15.77
N THR A 119 -0.67 -3.49 14.57
CA THR A 119 -1.48 -4.65 14.19
C THR A 119 -1.22 -5.84 15.12
N GLN A 120 0.04 -6.11 15.44
CA GLN A 120 0.41 -7.20 16.35
C GLN A 120 -0.12 -6.96 17.77
N ALA A 121 0.00 -5.73 18.28
CA ALA A 121 -0.56 -5.37 19.58
C ALA A 121 -2.10 -5.49 19.59
N TYR A 122 -2.75 -5.04 18.53
CA TYR A 122 -4.21 -5.16 18.36
C TYR A 122 -4.65 -6.62 18.28
N ALA A 123 -3.89 -7.48 17.57
CA ALA A 123 -4.18 -8.91 17.44
C ALA A 123 -3.97 -9.68 18.75
N ALA A 124 -3.04 -9.22 19.61
CA ALA A 124 -2.77 -9.84 20.90
C ALA A 124 -3.88 -9.57 21.94
N ASP A 125 -4.70 -8.57 21.73
CA ASP A 125 -5.88 -8.30 22.55
C ASP A 125 -7.03 -9.23 22.15
N SER A 126 -7.34 -10.19 23.02
CA SER A 126 -8.36 -11.21 22.79
C SER A 126 -9.78 -10.65 22.63
N GLU A 127 -10.04 -9.41 23.06
CA GLU A 127 -11.34 -8.74 22.91
C GLU A 127 -11.55 -8.21 21.49
N ASN A 128 -10.47 -7.99 20.72
CA ASN A 128 -10.55 -7.42 19.38
C ASN A 128 -10.93 -8.43 18.28
N GLY A 129 -10.99 -9.73 18.59
CA GLY A 129 -11.51 -10.76 17.68
C GLY A 129 -10.70 -10.95 16.39
N MET A 130 -9.41 -10.58 16.36
CA MET A 130 -8.57 -10.94 15.23
C MET A 130 -8.31 -12.45 15.23
N ALA A 131 -8.71 -13.10 14.14
CA ALA A 131 -8.36 -14.48 13.89
C ALA A 131 -6.86 -14.59 13.64
N SER A 132 -6.10 -15.13 14.60
CA SER A 132 -4.67 -15.42 14.51
C SER A 132 -3.73 -14.20 14.35
N SER A 133 -2.47 -14.45 14.55
CA SER A 133 -1.31 -13.53 14.63
C SER A 133 -1.17 -12.51 13.49
N GLY A 134 -2.16 -11.66 13.26
CA GLY A 134 -2.22 -10.54 12.32
C GLY A 134 -1.03 -10.37 11.38
N SER A 135 -1.00 -11.15 10.29
CA SER A 135 0.06 -11.04 9.30
C SER A 135 0.00 -9.66 8.63
N VAL A 136 1.12 -8.96 8.62
CA VAL A 136 1.26 -7.68 7.92
C VAL A 136 2.26 -7.83 6.80
N TRP A 137 1.83 -7.49 5.59
CA TRP A 137 2.66 -7.46 4.39
C TRP A 137 2.81 -6.04 3.90
N TYR A 138 4.00 -5.71 3.46
CA TYR A 138 4.27 -4.43 2.82
C TYR A 138 4.39 -4.62 1.32
N ILE A 139 3.79 -3.74 0.55
CA ILE A 139 4.17 -3.58 -0.85
C ILE A 139 5.33 -2.59 -0.88
N ALA A 140 6.47 -3.01 -1.41
CA ALA A 140 7.60 -2.13 -1.61
C ALA A 140 7.17 -0.90 -2.41
N PRO A 141 7.37 0.35 -1.92
CA PRO A 141 7.08 1.54 -2.71
C PRO A 141 7.71 1.47 -4.09
N ALA A 142 6.92 1.80 -5.12
CA ALA A 142 7.38 1.75 -6.49
C ALA A 142 8.47 2.81 -6.75
N ILE A 143 9.50 2.44 -7.50
CA ILE A 143 10.54 3.35 -7.99
C ILE A 143 10.32 3.49 -9.48
N ALA A 144 9.60 4.54 -9.88
CA ALA A 144 9.30 4.75 -11.29
C ALA A 144 10.59 4.96 -12.10
N PRO A 145 10.68 4.42 -13.33
CA PRO A 145 11.83 4.59 -14.20
C PRO A 145 11.95 6.01 -14.78
N VAL A 146 11.05 6.93 -14.42
CA VAL A 146 10.96 8.28 -14.99
C VAL A 146 11.93 9.23 -14.30
N GLN A 147 12.72 9.96 -15.09
CA GLN A 147 13.76 10.87 -14.59
C GLN A 147 13.28 11.95 -13.60
N CYS A 148 12.03 12.40 -13.70
CA CYS A 148 11.48 13.41 -12.81
C CYS A 148 11.44 12.96 -11.33
N TYR A 149 11.48 11.65 -11.08
CA TYR A 149 11.51 11.07 -9.73
C TYR A 149 12.88 10.59 -9.28
N ALA A 150 13.92 10.79 -10.07
CA ALA A 150 15.28 10.40 -9.71
C ALA A 150 15.75 10.92 -8.32
N PRO A 151 15.39 12.16 -7.87
CA PRO A 151 15.73 12.62 -6.53
C PRO A 151 15.13 11.78 -5.41
N LEU A 152 14.01 11.10 -5.68
CA LEU A 152 13.33 10.25 -4.70
C LEU A 152 13.85 8.82 -4.70
N ALA A 153 14.50 8.39 -5.78
CA ALA A 153 14.91 7.01 -5.98
C ALA A 153 15.79 6.50 -4.82
N SER A 154 16.77 7.29 -4.38
CA SER A 154 17.65 6.90 -3.27
C SER A 154 16.89 6.72 -1.96
N LYS A 155 15.94 7.60 -1.66
CA LYS A 155 15.08 7.51 -0.47
C LYS A 155 14.18 6.27 -0.55
N LEU A 156 13.57 6.01 -1.70
CA LEU A 156 12.74 4.84 -1.93
C LEU A 156 13.53 3.53 -1.88
N HIS A 157 14.77 3.50 -2.43
CA HIS A 157 15.67 2.36 -2.29
C HIS A 157 16.00 2.05 -0.84
N TYR A 158 16.32 3.08 -0.05
CA TYR A 158 16.60 2.93 1.38
C TYR A 158 15.39 2.33 2.11
N ILE A 159 14.18 2.87 1.89
CA ILE A 159 12.94 2.37 2.50
C ILE A 159 12.73 0.90 2.14
N ASN A 160 12.85 0.56 0.86
CA ASN A 160 12.63 -0.81 0.37
C ASN A 160 13.65 -1.80 0.95
N GLU A 161 14.92 -1.41 1.06
CA GLU A 161 15.96 -2.23 1.69
C GLU A 161 15.62 -2.51 3.16
N LYS A 162 15.27 -1.48 3.92
CA LYS A 162 14.94 -1.62 5.35
C LYS A 162 13.68 -2.43 5.60
N LEU A 163 12.63 -2.23 4.81
CA LEU A 163 11.41 -3.02 4.93
C LEU A 163 11.67 -4.50 4.64
N ARG A 164 12.41 -4.83 3.58
CA ARG A 164 12.75 -6.23 3.24
C ARG A 164 13.60 -6.91 4.31
N ALA A 165 14.44 -6.16 5.00
CA ALA A 165 15.29 -6.70 6.06
C ALA A 165 14.52 -7.04 7.35
N THR A 166 13.35 -6.42 7.56
CA THR A 166 12.66 -6.47 8.85
C THR A 166 11.22 -7.01 8.77
N HIS A 167 10.62 -7.01 7.59
CA HIS A 167 9.20 -7.37 7.38
C HIS A 167 9.00 -8.21 6.13
N THR A 168 7.88 -8.93 6.09
CA THR A 168 7.43 -9.58 4.87
C THR A 168 7.04 -8.53 3.85
N THR A 169 7.87 -8.36 2.83
CA THR A 169 7.72 -7.33 1.82
C THR A 169 7.54 -7.96 0.44
N ILE A 170 6.40 -7.66 -0.19
CA ILE A 170 6.12 -8.02 -1.57
C ILE A 170 6.83 -7.02 -2.48
N SER A 171 7.71 -7.52 -3.33
CA SER A 171 8.40 -6.67 -4.30
C SER A 171 7.41 -6.05 -5.26
N ASN A 172 7.53 -4.74 -5.46
CA ASN A 172 6.74 -4.07 -6.49
C ASN A 172 7.24 -4.53 -7.87
N PRO A 173 6.35 -5.05 -8.74
CA PRO A 173 6.74 -5.57 -10.05
C PRO A 173 6.88 -4.49 -11.12
N LEU A 174 6.64 -3.23 -10.79
CA LEU A 174 6.55 -2.13 -11.76
C LEU A 174 7.94 -1.61 -12.09
N ASP A 175 8.42 -1.94 -13.27
CA ASP A 175 9.76 -1.62 -13.77
C ASP A 175 9.75 -1.02 -15.19
N ASP A 176 8.57 -0.96 -15.83
CA ASP A 176 8.38 -0.40 -17.15
C ASP A 176 7.70 0.98 -17.10
N HIS A 177 8.00 1.83 -18.06
CA HIS A 177 7.34 3.13 -18.23
C HIS A 177 5.81 2.96 -18.41
N ASP A 178 5.39 1.94 -19.13
CA ASP A 178 3.97 1.65 -19.40
C ASP A 178 3.19 1.18 -18.15
N ASP A 179 3.87 0.89 -17.05
CA ASP A 179 3.24 0.56 -15.78
C ASP A 179 2.68 1.79 -15.05
N TYR A 180 3.07 2.99 -15.49
CA TYR A 180 2.69 4.25 -14.87
C TYR A 180 1.82 5.11 -15.77
N ALA A 181 1.04 5.98 -15.15
CA ALA A 181 0.38 7.09 -15.80
C ALA A 181 1.44 8.12 -16.30
N PRO A 182 1.06 9.09 -17.14
CA PRO A 182 2.01 10.10 -17.65
C PRO A 182 2.75 10.90 -16.56
N ASP A 183 2.19 10.99 -15.35
CA ASP A 183 2.84 11.65 -14.21
C ASP A 183 3.97 10.84 -13.57
N GLY A 184 4.12 9.55 -13.94
CA GLY A 184 5.15 8.65 -13.44
C GLY A 184 5.02 8.23 -11.97
N ILE A 185 3.89 8.53 -11.32
CA ILE A 185 3.59 8.17 -9.91
C ILE A 185 2.46 7.16 -9.85
N HIS A 186 1.35 7.50 -10.50
CA HIS A 186 0.15 6.70 -10.46
C HIS A 186 0.26 5.51 -11.40
N PHE A 187 -0.35 4.41 -11.02
CA PHE A 187 -0.30 3.19 -11.84
C PHE A 187 -1.19 3.32 -13.07
N SER A 188 -0.71 2.84 -14.21
CA SER A 188 -1.53 2.61 -15.39
C SER A 188 -2.45 1.40 -15.18
N LEU A 189 -3.34 1.12 -16.14
CA LEU A 189 -4.13 -0.12 -16.13
C LEU A 189 -3.25 -1.38 -16.13
N GLN A 190 -2.10 -1.33 -16.81
CA GLN A 190 -1.12 -2.41 -16.80
C GLN A 190 -0.48 -2.54 -15.43
N GLY A 191 -0.07 -1.42 -14.82
CA GLY A 191 0.50 -1.41 -13.47
C GLY A 191 -0.46 -1.99 -12.43
N HIS A 192 -1.73 -1.59 -12.45
CA HIS A 192 -2.75 -2.18 -11.58
C HIS A 192 -2.86 -3.70 -11.73
N ARG A 193 -2.84 -4.24 -12.96
CA ARG A 193 -2.88 -5.69 -13.20
C ARG A 193 -1.64 -6.40 -12.68
N ARG A 194 -0.45 -5.84 -12.94
CA ARG A 194 0.82 -6.44 -12.52
C ARG A 194 0.94 -6.49 -11.00
N VAL A 195 0.57 -5.42 -10.29
CA VAL A 195 0.56 -5.39 -8.82
C VAL A 195 -0.39 -6.44 -8.25
N ALA A 196 -1.63 -6.52 -8.77
CA ALA A 196 -2.59 -7.52 -8.31
C ALA A 196 -2.07 -8.95 -8.50
N GLN A 197 -1.46 -9.26 -9.65
CA GLN A 197 -0.88 -10.57 -9.96
C GLN A 197 0.29 -10.91 -9.03
N ALA A 198 1.18 -9.96 -8.74
CA ALA A 198 2.31 -10.18 -7.84
C ALA A 198 1.85 -10.49 -6.41
N ILE A 199 0.84 -9.76 -5.92
CA ILE A 199 0.28 -10.01 -4.59
C ILE A 199 -0.46 -11.35 -4.55
N TYR A 200 -1.26 -11.66 -5.57
CA TYR A 200 -1.92 -12.96 -5.69
C TYR A 200 -0.91 -14.11 -5.60
N LYS A 201 0.18 -14.03 -6.37
CA LYS A 201 1.27 -15.02 -6.35
C LYS A 201 1.88 -15.14 -4.96
N ALA A 202 2.21 -14.03 -4.30
CA ALA A 202 2.79 -14.02 -2.96
C ALA A 202 1.86 -14.69 -1.93
N ILE A 203 0.55 -14.45 -2.00
CA ILE A 203 -0.44 -15.08 -1.11
C ILE A 203 -0.52 -16.59 -1.39
N LYS A 204 -0.58 -17.01 -2.65
CA LYS A 204 -0.73 -18.45 -3.02
C LYS A 204 0.55 -19.26 -2.78
N GLU A 205 1.73 -18.69 -2.96
CA GLU A 205 3.01 -19.35 -2.70
C GLU A 205 3.38 -19.39 -1.21
N GLY A 206 2.60 -18.75 -0.37
CA GLY A 206 2.82 -18.72 1.07
C GLY A 206 4.03 -17.85 1.50
N VAL A 207 4.55 -17.01 0.62
CA VAL A 207 5.51 -15.93 0.98
C VAL A 207 4.87 -14.96 1.96
N ALA A 208 3.56 -14.97 1.97
CA ALA A 208 2.66 -14.20 2.81
C ALA A 208 2.03 -15.07 3.93
N ARG A 209 2.76 -16.04 4.50
CA ARG A 209 2.31 -16.85 5.65
C ARG A 209 3.10 -16.54 6.89
#